data_158491ff5b9d26a2f202712852ac39a6
#
_entry.id   158491ff5b9d26a2f202712852ac39a6
#
_cell.length_a   1.000
_cell.length_b   1.000
_cell.length_c   1.000
_cell.angle_alpha   90.00
_cell.angle_beta   90.00
_cell.angle_gamma   90.00
#
_symmetry.space_group_name_H-M   'P 1'
#
loop_
_entity.id
_entity.type
_entity.pdbx_description
1 polymer ?
#
loop_
_entity_poly.entity_id
_entity_poly.type
_entity_poly.pdbx_seq_one_letter_code
_entity_poly.pdbx_strand_id
1 'polypeptide(L)'
;MDVQVTRRIRNNFQLFKPHALIRLFPMPRKKSAKKRPKKQQTNHRDWGDVLGLLIISLGLLLFVALFSYDPADLSVNSMPPNPVPENWIGRFGAWMGHALFFVFGAAAFLAPVFLLGFGLAHFVPFLMYLMNSWRARGAAAGLMLSCMGVLDLYKESLIKLTQSIGSYPAGGFIGHLLNDYLIVYFFNRTGAIILYLTFYLVSLVAITNFNVSAWLFELWERLRDRRDNLDAD
;
A
#
# COMPACT_ATOMS: atom_id res chain seq x y z
N MET A 1 77.74 19.79 -29.37
CA MET A 1 76.39 19.82 -30.02
C MET A 1 75.37 20.30 -29.01
N ASP A 2 74.89 21.33 -29.02
CA ASP A 2 74.90 22.73 -29.33
C ASP A 2 73.99 23.43 -28.34
N VAL A 3 74.63 24.12 -27.38
CA VAL A 3 73.93 24.97 -26.35
C VAL A 3 73.20 26.14 -27.03
N GLN A 4 73.52 26.43 -28.27
CA GLN A 4 72.96 27.54 -29.05
C GLN A 4 71.51 27.24 -29.57
N VAL A 5 71.16 25.99 -29.84
CA VAL A 5 69.86 25.64 -30.38
C VAL A 5 68.79 25.71 -29.29
N THR A 6 69.13 25.35 -28.05
CA THR A 6 68.23 25.39 -26.92
C THR A 6 67.87 26.81 -26.48
N ARG A 7 68.77 27.79 -26.70
CA ARG A 7 68.48 29.21 -26.38
C ARG A 7 67.51 29.87 -27.38
N ARG A 8 67.54 29.43 -28.63
CA ARG A 8 66.69 30.02 -29.69
C ARG A 8 65.24 29.57 -29.58
N ILE A 9 65.01 28.38 -29.08
CA ILE A 9 63.63 27.87 -28.85
C ILE A 9 62.98 28.56 -27.64
N ARG A 10 63.76 28.89 -26.60
CA ARG A 10 63.26 29.54 -25.40
C ARG A 10 62.81 30.98 -25.63
N ASN A 11 63.46 31.72 -26.53
CA ASN A 11 63.14 33.12 -26.79
C ASN A 11 61.93 33.30 -27.71
N ASN A 12 61.56 32.31 -28.51
CA ASN A 12 60.38 32.39 -29.36
C ASN A 12 59.05 32.04 -28.60
N PHE A 13 59.18 31.44 -27.42
CA PHE A 13 57.96 31.10 -26.58
C PHE A 13 57.49 32.28 -25.70
N GLN A 14 58.30 33.31 -25.55
CA GLN A 14 57.95 34.49 -24.72
C GLN A 14 57.13 35.56 -25.49
N LEU A 15 56.95 35.40 -26.81
CA LEU A 15 56.19 36.37 -27.62
C LEU A 15 54.67 36.06 -27.74
N PHE A 16 54.23 34.93 -27.23
CA PHE A 16 52.79 34.65 -27.18
C PHE A 16 52.20 35.14 -25.88
N LYS A 17 51.85 36.43 -25.77
CA LYS A 17 51.05 36.97 -24.69
C LYS A 17 49.64 36.42 -24.85
N PRO A 18 49.12 35.63 -23.87
CA PRO A 18 47.78 35.00 -23.99
C PRO A 18 46.64 36.01 -23.89
N HIS A 19 46.93 37.31 -23.73
CA HIS A 19 45.90 38.35 -23.59
C HIS A 19 45.29 38.88 -24.90
N ALA A 20 45.86 38.54 -26.06
CA ALA A 20 45.36 39.04 -27.35
C ALA A 20 44.22 38.19 -27.95
N LEU A 21 44.11 36.91 -27.58
CA LEU A 21 43.11 36.00 -28.14
C LEU A 21 41.75 36.05 -27.41
N ILE A 22 41.67 36.68 -26.21
CA ILE A 22 40.44 36.75 -25.42
C ILE A 22 39.44 37.78 -25.99
N ARG A 23 39.87 38.69 -26.90
CA ARG A 23 38.98 39.72 -27.48
C ARG A 23 38.25 39.29 -28.74
N LEU A 24 38.55 38.13 -29.32
CA LEU A 24 37.95 37.68 -30.57
C LEU A 24 36.69 36.81 -30.40
N PHE A 25 36.45 36.32 -29.21
CA PHE A 25 35.18 35.62 -28.88
C PHE A 25 34.48 36.35 -27.75
N PRO A 26 33.36 37.06 -28.02
CA PRO A 26 32.55 37.59 -26.94
C PRO A 26 31.93 36.41 -26.18
N MET A 27 32.46 36.13 -24.98
CA MET A 27 31.79 35.17 -24.10
C MET A 27 30.34 35.56 -23.93
N PRO A 28 29.40 34.64 -24.12
CA PRO A 28 27.99 34.92 -23.81
C PRO A 28 27.89 35.38 -22.34
N ARG A 29 27.51 36.63 -22.11
CA ARG A 29 27.20 37.13 -20.77
C ARG A 29 26.28 36.14 -20.13
N LYS A 30 26.69 35.46 -19.03
CA LYS A 30 25.82 34.69 -18.17
C LYS A 30 24.64 35.62 -17.83
N LYS A 31 23.50 35.41 -18.49
CA LYS A 31 22.24 36.05 -18.09
C LYS A 31 22.08 35.69 -16.63
N SER A 32 22.15 36.72 -15.77
CA SER A 32 21.81 36.59 -14.37
C SER A 32 20.53 35.78 -14.28
N ALA A 33 20.64 34.58 -13.71
CA ALA A 33 19.48 33.70 -13.52
C ALA A 33 18.52 34.49 -12.62
N LYS A 34 17.50 35.10 -13.25
CA LYS A 34 16.40 35.74 -12.56
C LYS A 34 15.88 34.70 -11.57
N LYS A 35 16.16 34.88 -10.28
CA LYS A 35 15.66 34.00 -9.21
C LYS A 35 14.16 33.86 -9.48
N ARG A 36 13.76 32.68 -9.95
CA ARG A 36 12.34 32.35 -10.08
C ARG A 36 11.76 32.60 -8.70
N PRO A 37 10.69 33.40 -8.59
CA PRO A 37 10.04 33.58 -7.31
C PRO A 37 9.78 32.18 -6.77
N LYS A 38 10.23 31.90 -5.53
CA LYS A 38 9.84 30.68 -4.82
C LYS A 38 8.32 30.68 -4.90
N LYS A 39 7.78 29.75 -5.70
CA LYS A 39 6.35 29.45 -5.67
C LYS A 39 6.04 29.28 -4.18
N GLN A 40 5.29 30.22 -3.63
CA GLN A 40 4.72 30.03 -2.32
C GLN A 40 4.07 28.66 -2.35
N GLN A 41 4.63 27.71 -1.62
CA GLN A 41 3.97 26.46 -1.31
C GLN A 41 2.74 26.86 -0.48
N THR A 42 1.69 27.21 -1.21
CA THR A 42 0.39 27.42 -0.60
C THR A 42 -0.03 26.15 0.08
N ASN A 43 -0.23 26.20 1.34
CA ASN A 43 -1.09 25.46 2.30
C ASN A 43 -1.86 24.18 1.84
N HIS A 44 -1.35 23.44 0.87
CA HIS A 44 -1.88 22.10 0.53
C HIS A 44 -1.57 21.06 1.63
N ARG A 45 -0.61 21.36 2.50
CA ARG A 45 -0.19 20.44 3.55
C ARG A 45 -1.24 20.35 4.67
N ASP A 46 -1.86 21.48 5.01
CA ASP A 46 -2.82 21.56 6.10
C ASP A 46 -4.10 20.75 5.83
N TRP A 47 -4.58 20.72 4.59
CA TRP A 47 -5.73 19.92 4.20
C TRP A 47 -5.44 18.41 4.14
N GLY A 48 -4.22 18.02 3.82
CA GLY A 48 -3.79 16.62 3.84
C GLY A 48 -3.84 16.04 5.25
N ASP A 49 -3.33 16.79 6.22
CA ASP A 49 -3.31 16.37 7.63
C ASP A 49 -4.73 16.26 8.20
N VAL A 50 -5.61 17.21 7.86
CA VAL A 50 -7.03 17.17 8.25
C VAL A 50 -7.73 15.94 7.64
N LEU A 51 -7.49 15.67 6.36
CA LEU A 51 -8.06 14.51 5.68
C LEU A 51 -7.55 13.20 6.31
N GLY A 52 -6.25 13.12 6.60
CA GLY A 52 -5.65 11.98 7.28
C GLY A 52 -6.30 11.70 8.64
N LEU A 53 -6.51 12.75 9.44
CA LEU A 53 -7.17 12.63 10.74
C LEU A 53 -8.63 12.17 10.61
N LEU A 54 -9.37 12.71 9.65
CA LEU A 54 -10.75 12.28 9.37
C LEU A 54 -10.83 10.80 8.96
N ILE A 55 -9.91 10.34 8.11
CA ILE A 55 -9.86 8.93 7.69
C ILE A 55 -9.51 8.02 8.88
N ILE A 56 -8.57 8.41 9.74
CA ILE A 56 -8.25 7.66 10.96
C ILE A 56 -9.47 7.58 11.88
N SER A 57 -10.14 8.71 12.11
CA SER A 57 -11.34 8.76 12.96
C SER A 57 -12.45 7.86 12.41
N LEU A 58 -12.66 7.89 11.10
CA LEU A 58 -13.63 7.01 10.43
C LEU A 58 -13.22 5.53 10.56
N GLY A 59 -11.94 5.22 10.39
CA GLY A 59 -11.40 3.86 10.57
C GLY A 59 -11.61 3.34 12.00
N LEU A 60 -11.37 4.18 13.00
CA LEU A 60 -11.60 3.84 14.40
C LEU A 60 -13.09 3.63 14.70
N LEU A 61 -13.96 4.53 14.24
CA LEU A 61 -15.41 4.37 14.38
C LEU A 61 -15.88 3.05 13.77
N LEU A 62 -15.41 2.75 12.56
CA LEU A 62 -15.77 1.53 11.86
C LEU A 62 -15.24 0.29 12.57
N PHE A 63 -14.01 0.35 13.08
CA PHE A 63 -13.42 -0.74 13.86
C PHE A 63 -14.25 -1.04 15.11
N VAL A 64 -14.62 -0.01 15.87
CA VAL A 64 -15.45 -0.15 17.07
C VAL A 64 -16.86 -0.66 16.73
N ALA A 65 -17.46 -0.16 15.64
CA ALA A 65 -18.77 -0.60 15.18
C ALA A 65 -18.80 -2.10 14.81
N LEU A 66 -17.75 -2.60 14.13
CA LEU A 66 -17.63 -4.02 13.77
C LEU A 66 -17.28 -4.89 14.96
N PHE A 67 -16.42 -4.40 15.86
CA PHE A 67 -15.99 -5.15 17.04
C PHE A 67 -17.11 -5.36 18.07
N SER A 68 -17.97 -4.34 18.23
CA SER A 68 -19.11 -4.38 19.14
C SER A 68 -20.44 -4.71 18.44
N TYR A 69 -20.37 -5.32 17.26
CA TYR A 69 -21.57 -5.65 16.50
C TYR A 69 -22.33 -6.80 17.14
N ASP A 70 -23.63 -6.60 17.39
CA ASP A 70 -24.59 -7.62 17.77
C ASP A 70 -25.70 -7.71 16.72
N PRO A 71 -25.93 -8.90 16.11
CA PRO A 71 -27.01 -9.10 15.17
C PRO A 71 -28.41 -8.80 15.75
N ALA A 72 -28.59 -8.98 17.06
CA ALA A 72 -29.85 -8.76 17.73
C ALA A 72 -30.25 -7.28 17.85
N ASP A 73 -29.32 -6.35 17.61
CA ASP A 73 -29.64 -4.90 17.63
C ASP A 73 -30.56 -4.45 16.49
N LEU A 74 -30.71 -5.30 15.46
CA LEU A 74 -31.43 -4.94 14.24
C LEU A 74 -32.64 -5.85 14.04
N SER A 75 -33.78 -5.25 13.76
CA SER A 75 -35.04 -5.95 13.44
C SER A 75 -34.96 -6.83 12.18
N VAL A 76 -33.96 -6.66 11.36
CA VAL A 76 -33.70 -7.51 10.17
C VAL A 76 -33.23 -8.90 10.60
N ASN A 77 -32.52 -9.00 11.72
CA ASN A 77 -31.88 -10.25 12.17
C ASN A 77 -32.65 -10.88 13.37
N SER A 78 -33.36 -10.08 14.17
CA SER A 78 -34.01 -10.53 15.39
C SER A 78 -35.34 -9.80 15.60
N MET A 79 -36.38 -10.56 16.02
CA MET A 79 -37.66 -9.98 16.42
C MET A 79 -38.07 -10.53 17.79
N PRO A 80 -38.24 -9.66 18.81
CA PRO A 80 -37.99 -8.22 18.83
C PRO A 80 -36.46 -7.91 18.83
N PRO A 81 -36.04 -6.76 18.28
CA PRO A 81 -34.67 -6.32 18.41
C PRO A 81 -34.37 -5.85 19.84
N ASN A 82 -33.07 -5.72 20.17
CA ASN A 82 -32.64 -5.16 21.44
C ASN A 82 -33.26 -3.76 21.66
N PRO A 83 -33.94 -3.50 22.80
CA PRO A 83 -34.53 -2.20 23.07
C PRO A 83 -33.49 -1.08 23.15
N VAL A 84 -32.30 -1.40 23.64
CA VAL A 84 -31.10 -0.54 23.62
C VAL A 84 -30.03 -1.28 22.84
N PRO A 85 -29.45 -0.66 21.80
CA PRO A 85 -28.36 -1.29 21.02
C PRO A 85 -27.14 -1.61 21.89
N GLU A 86 -26.63 -2.82 21.78
CA GLU A 86 -25.38 -3.23 22.43
C GLU A 86 -24.16 -2.71 21.67
N ASN A 87 -24.32 -2.34 20.40
CA ASN A 87 -23.25 -1.72 19.63
C ASN A 87 -22.80 -0.39 20.25
N TRP A 88 -21.50 -0.25 20.52
CA TRP A 88 -20.93 0.92 21.19
C TRP A 88 -21.08 2.24 20.42
N ILE A 89 -21.28 2.16 19.11
CA ILE A 89 -21.59 3.32 18.23
C ILE A 89 -23.12 3.53 18.12
N GLY A 90 -23.89 2.71 18.82
CA GLY A 90 -25.34 2.77 18.80
C GLY A 90 -25.94 2.21 17.51
N ARG A 91 -27.18 2.63 17.19
CA ARG A 91 -27.92 2.12 16.03
C ARG A 91 -27.21 2.33 14.71
N PHE A 92 -26.49 3.44 14.55
CA PHE A 92 -25.71 3.71 13.33
C PHE A 92 -24.59 2.67 13.15
N GLY A 93 -23.85 2.36 14.24
CA GLY A 93 -22.82 1.32 14.23
C GLY A 93 -23.37 -0.07 13.90
N ALA A 94 -24.52 -0.42 14.46
CA ALA A 94 -25.20 -1.69 14.17
C ALA A 94 -25.58 -1.81 12.69
N TRP A 95 -26.16 -0.76 12.08
CA TRP A 95 -26.48 -0.75 10.64
C TRP A 95 -25.23 -0.81 9.75
N MET A 96 -24.19 -0.06 10.09
CA MET A 96 -22.93 -0.08 9.35
C MET A 96 -22.26 -1.45 9.45
N GLY A 97 -22.22 -2.03 10.66
CA GLY A 97 -21.69 -3.38 10.87
C GLY A 97 -22.46 -4.43 10.06
N HIS A 98 -23.80 -4.39 10.12
CA HIS A 98 -24.64 -5.28 9.33
C HIS A 98 -24.37 -5.18 7.83
N ALA A 99 -24.35 -3.96 7.27
CA ALA A 99 -24.11 -3.75 5.86
C ALA A 99 -22.74 -4.28 5.43
N LEU A 100 -21.70 -4.05 6.22
CA LEU A 100 -20.35 -4.51 5.91
C LEU A 100 -20.22 -6.03 6.04
N PHE A 101 -20.78 -6.64 7.09
CA PHE A 101 -20.79 -8.09 7.23
C PHE A 101 -21.63 -8.76 6.16
N PHE A 102 -22.78 -8.18 5.79
CA PHE A 102 -23.58 -8.69 4.69
C PHE A 102 -22.81 -8.70 3.36
N VAL A 103 -22.14 -7.59 3.03
CA VAL A 103 -21.44 -7.45 1.74
C VAL A 103 -20.11 -8.22 1.71
N PHE A 104 -19.30 -8.08 2.77
CA PHE A 104 -17.92 -8.55 2.81
C PHE A 104 -17.71 -9.77 3.74
N GLY A 105 -18.72 -10.18 4.49
CA GLY A 105 -18.59 -11.22 5.51
C GLY A 105 -17.55 -10.86 6.56
N ALA A 106 -16.83 -11.86 7.08
CA ALA A 106 -15.77 -11.63 8.06
C ALA A 106 -14.58 -10.83 7.51
N ALA A 107 -14.41 -10.75 6.17
CA ALA A 107 -13.40 -9.88 5.57
C ALA A 107 -13.68 -8.38 5.80
N ALA A 108 -14.89 -8.00 6.27
CA ALA A 108 -15.23 -6.64 6.65
C ALA A 108 -14.24 -6.00 7.63
N PHE A 109 -13.61 -6.79 8.50
CA PHE A 109 -12.57 -6.30 9.41
C PHE A 109 -11.33 -5.72 8.72
N LEU A 110 -11.09 -6.06 7.45
CA LEU A 110 -10.01 -5.42 6.67
C LEU A 110 -10.31 -3.96 6.31
N ALA A 111 -11.58 -3.57 6.23
CA ALA A 111 -11.97 -2.21 5.86
C ALA A 111 -11.43 -1.15 6.86
N PRO A 112 -11.65 -1.26 8.17
CA PRO A 112 -11.06 -0.33 9.13
C PRO A 112 -9.52 -0.39 9.13
N VAL A 113 -8.90 -1.57 8.94
CA VAL A 113 -7.45 -1.71 8.86
C VAL A 113 -6.89 -0.91 7.66
N PHE A 114 -7.53 -1.01 6.50
CA PHE A 114 -7.14 -0.21 5.34
C PHE A 114 -7.34 1.28 5.55
N LEU A 115 -8.48 1.69 6.15
CA LEU A 115 -8.73 3.10 6.46
C LEU A 115 -7.67 3.65 7.42
N LEU A 116 -7.33 2.91 8.47
CA LEU A 116 -6.27 3.31 9.39
C LEU A 116 -4.91 3.40 8.69
N GLY A 117 -4.57 2.41 7.85
CA GLY A 117 -3.34 2.43 7.05
C GLY A 117 -3.27 3.62 6.09
N PHE A 118 -4.35 3.90 5.35
CA PHE A 118 -4.43 5.05 4.45
C PHE A 118 -4.44 6.39 5.21
N GLY A 119 -5.12 6.46 6.35
CA GLY A 119 -5.11 7.66 7.20
C GLY A 119 -3.73 7.94 7.77
N LEU A 120 -3.03 6.93 8.29
CA LEU A 120 -1.66 7.06 8.78
C LEU A 120 -0.66 7.41 7.67
N ALA A 121 -0.93 7.03 6.42
CA ALA A 121 -0.08 7.37 5.28
C ALA A 121 0.03 8.89 5.02
N HIS A 122 -0.88 9.71 5.57
CA HIS A 122 -0.78 11.16 5.52
C HIS A 122 0.32 11.71 6.45
N PHE A 123 0.62 11.00 7.53
CA PHE A 123 1.56 11.45 8.57
C PHE A 123 2.92 10.74 8.49
N VAL A 124 2.92 9.47 8.03
CA VAL A 124 4.11 8.63 8.02
C VAL A 124 4.69 8.55 6.61
N PRO A 125 5.91 9.11 6.37
CA PRO A 125 6.51 9.11 5.02
C PRO A 125 6.67 7.72 4.42
N PHE A 126 6.96 6.71 5.24
CA PHE A 126 7.08 5.32 4.79
C PHE A 126 5.76 4.77 4.20
N LEU A 127 4.61 5.20 4.72
CA LEU A 127 3.29 4.78 4.27
C LEU A 127 2.74 5.65 3.11
N MET A 128 3.41 6.74 2.76
CA MET A 128 2.98 7.64 1.67
C MET A 128 2.83 6.90 0.32
N TYR A 129 3.52 5.78 0.15
CA TYR A 129 3.36 4.89 -0.99
C TYR A 129 1.91 4.38 -1.13
N LEU A 130 1.25 4.02 -0.02
CA LEU A 130 -0.14 3.55 -0.02
C LEU A 130 -1.09 4.59 -0.65
N MET A 131 -0.84 5.85 -0.37
CA MET A 131 -1.67 6.96 -0.84
C MET A 131 -1.40 7.32 -2.30
N ASN A 132 -0.12 7.31 -2.70
CA ASN A 132 0.32 7.82 -4.00
C ASN A 132 0.30 6.75 -5.11
N SER A 133 0.22 5.46 -4.76
CA SER A 133 0.25 4.35 -5.69
C SER A 133 -1.15 3.77 -5.94
N TRP A 134 -1.62 3.85 -7.19
CA TRP A 134 -2.84 3.15 -7.59
C TRP A 134 -2.71 1.61 -7.43
N ARG A 135 -1.47 1.08 -7.52
CA ARG A 135 -1.16 -0.34 -7.32
C ARG A 135 -1.45 -0.77 -5.89
N ALA A 136 -1.08 0.03 -4.88
CA ALA A 136 -1.35 -0.27 -3.47
C ALA A 136 -2.86 -0.29 -3.18
N ARG A 137 -3.62 0.64 -3.76
CA ARG A 137 -5.08 0.68 -3.63
C ARG A 137 -5.74 -0.53 -4.30
N GLY A 138 -5.30 -0.87 -5.52
CA GLY A 138 -5.76 -2.07 -6.22
C GLY A 138 -5.40 -3.36 -5.47
N ALA A 139 -4.22 -3.42 -4.87
CA ALA A 139 -3.78 -4.54 -4.05
C ALA A 139 -4.60 -4.68 -2.76
N ALA A 140 -4.99 -3.58 -2.11
CA ALA A 140 -5.90 -3.61 -0.95
C ALA A 140 -7.26 -4.21 -1.34
N ALA A 141 -7.82 -3.80 -2.47
CA ALA A 141 -9.04 -4.38 -3.00
C ALA A 141 -8.86 -5.88 -3.35
N GLY A 142 -7.75 -6.25 -3.99
CA GLY A 142 -7.40 -7.64 -4.31
C GLY A 142 -7.26 -8.51 -3.07
N LEU A 143 -6.62 -7.99 -2.01
CA LEU A 143 -6.50 -8.68 -0.72
C LEU A 143 -7.88 -8.93 -0.10
N MET A 144 -8.75 -7.92 -0.11
CA MET A 144 -10.11 -8.04 0.40
C MET A 144 -10.93 -9.08 -0.38
N LEU A 145 -10.89 -9.04 -1.71
CA LEU A 145 -11.56 -10.02 -2.58
C LEU A 145 -11.03 -11.44 -2.35
N SER A 146 -9.73 -11.62 -2.21
CA SER A 146 -9.14 -12.93 -1.91
C SER A 146 -9.58 -13.46 -0.56
N CYS A 147 -9.62 -12.63 0.47
CA CYS A 147 -10.10 -13.02 1.79
C CYS A 147 -11.58 -13.42 1.75
N MET A 148 -12.43 -12.63 1.07
CA MET A 148 -13.85 -12.97 0.91
C MET A 148 -14.04 -14.32 0.21
N GLY A 149 -13.31 -14.55 -0.89
CA GLY A 149 -13.39 -15.80 -1.63
C GLY A 149 -12.95 -17.01 -0.80
N VAL A 150 -11.82 -16.91 -0.09
CA VAL A 150 -11.34 -17.99 0.79
C VAL A 150 -12.32 -18.26 1.93
N LEU A 151 -12.82 -17.22 2.60
CA LEU A 151 -13.77 -17.38 3.70
C LEU A 151 -15.07 -18.06 3.24
N ASP A 152 -15.55 -17.76 2.04
CA ASP A 152 -16.74 -18.42 1.50
C ASP A 152 -16.47 -19.87 1.11
N LEU A 153 -15.29 -20.23 0.59
CA LEU A 153 -14.93 -21.61 0.32
C LEU A 153 -14.95 -22.51 1.57
N TYR A 154 -14.70 -21.93 2.74
CA TYR A 154 -14.67 -22.60 4.04
C TYR A 154 -15.90 -22.28 4.92
N LYS A 155 -17.00 -21.81 4.31
CA LYS A 155 -18.23 -21.38 5.01
C LYS A 155 -18.76 -22.42 5.99
N GLU A 156 -18.71 -23.69 5.66
CA GLU A 156 -19.16 -24.79 6.53
C GLU A 156 -18.32 -24.92 7.82
N SER A 157 -17.00 -24.74 7.70
CA SER A 157 -16.09 -24.78 8.85
C SER A 157 -16.20 -23.52 9.73
N LEU A 158 -16.72 -22.44 9.17
CA LEU A 158 -16.82 -21.12 9.80
C LEU A 158 -18.23 -20.79 10.30
N ILE A 159 -19.11 -21.79 10.46
CA ILE A 159 -20.51 -21.59 10.88
C ILE A 159 -20.60 -20.81 12.20
N LYS A 160 -19.75 -21.09 13.19
CA LYS A 160 -19.74 -20.36 14.46
C LYS A 160 -19.43 -18.88 14.29
N LEU A 161 -18.47 -18.56 13.39
CA LEU A 161 -18.12 -17.19 13.06
C LEU A 161 -19.29 -16.48 12.34
N THR A 162 -19.93 -17.14 11.38
CA THR A 162 -21.06 -16.55 10.66
C THR A 162 -22.25 -16.28 11.56
N GLN A 163 -22.50 -17.14 12.54
CA GLN A 163 -23.53 -16.92 13.54
C GLN A 163 -23.24 -15.71 14.43
N SER A 164 -21.98 -15.53 14.87
CA SER A 164 -21.60 -14.39 15.71
C SER A 164 -21.66 -13.04 15.00
N ILE A 165 -21.40 -13.00 13.69
CA ILE A 165 -21.48 -11.77 12.89
C ILE A 165 -22.86 -11.59 12.21
N GLY A 166 -23.79 -12.52 12.42
CA GLY A 166 -25.13 -12.47 11.81
C GLY A 166 -25.11 -12.43 10.28
N SER A 167 -24.06 -12.95 9.66
CA SER A 167 -23.87 -12.94 8.21
C SER A 167 -23.59 -14.34 7.70
N TYR A 168 -24.36 -14.76 6.75
CA TYR A 168 -24.11 -15.99 6.00
C TYR A 168 -24.18 -15.67 4.50
N PRO A 169 -23.20 -16.06 3.72
CA PRO A 169 -21.99 -16.86 4.00
C PRO A 169 -20.83 -16.08 4.64
N ALA A 170 -19.80 -16.80 5.15
CA ALA A 170 -18.66 -16.20 5.84
C ALA A 170 -17.86 -15.18 5.00
N GLY A 171 -17.81 -15.36 3.68
CA GLY A 171 -17.20 -14.43 2.73
C GLY A 171 -18.12 -13.27 2.31
N GLY A 172 -19.32 -13.18 2.90
CA GLY A 172 -20.34 -12.21 2.54
C GLY A 172 -20.95 -12.44 1.16
N PHE A 173 -21.84 -11.54 0.76
CA PHE A 173 -22.54 -11.62 -0.52
C PHE A 173 -21.59 -11.64 -1.72
N ILE A 174 -20.54 -10.80 -1.68
CA ILE A 174 -19.57 -10.74 -2.79
C ILE A 174 -18.73 -12.01 -2.88
N GLY A 175 -18.26 -12.55 -1.75
CA GLY A 175 -17.49 -13.79 -1.74
C GLY A 175 -18.31 -14.97 -2.29
N HIS A 176 -19.56 -15.08 -1.88
CA HIS A 176 -20.49 -16.08 -2.37
C HIS A 176 -20.77 -15.95 -3.88
N LEU A 177 -21.04 -14.73 -4.34
CA LEU A 177 -21.27 -14.46 -5.76
C LEU A 177 -20.05 -14.82 -6.61
N LEU A 178 -18.85 -14.44 -6.16
CA LEU A 178 -17.61 -14.76 -6.86
C LEU A 178 -17.37 -16.26 -6.94
N ASN A 179 -17.63 -17.01 -5.88
CA ASN A 179 -17.40 -18.44 -5.87
C ASN A 179 -18.43 -19.17 -6.70
N ASP A 180 -19.71 -18.99 -6.45
CA ASP A 180 -20.75 -19.79 -7.06
C ASP A 180 -20.91 -19.54 -8.58
N TYR A 181 -20.70 -18.30 -9.02
CA TYR A 181 -20.92 -17.93 -10.42
C TYR A 181 -19.64 -17.78 -11.24
N LEU A 182 -18.48 -17.63 -10.62
CA LEU A 182 -17.26 -17.34 -11.37
C LEU A 182 -16.13 -18.32 -11.03
N ILE A 183 -15.57 -18.23 -9.85
CA ILE A 183 -14.28 -18.87 -9.57
C ILE A 183 -14.42 -20.39 -9.43
N VAL A 184 -15.35 -20.87 -8.59
CA VAL A 184 -15.55 -22.33 -8.40
C VAL A 184 -16.18 -22.94 -9.61
N TYR A 185 -17.04 -22.20 -10.32
CA TYR A 185 -17.64 -22.66 -11.56
C TYR A 185 -16.61 -23.01 -12.64
N PHE A 186 -15.59 -22.15 -12.82
CA PHE A 186 -14.58 -22.35 -13.86
C PHE A 186 -13.37 -23.18 -13.41
N PHE A 187 -12.95 -23.06 -12.14
CA PHE A 187 -11.69 -23.61 -11.65
C PHE A 187 -11.86 -24.77 -10.66
N ASN A 188 -13.11 -25.10 -10.29
CA ASN A 188 -13.40 -26.01 -9.19
C ASN A 188 -12.78 -25.52 -7.86
N ARG A 189 -13.10 -26.17 -6.74
CA ARG A 189 -12.64 -25.77 -5.39
C ARG A 189 -11.11 -25.72 -5.28
N THR A 190 -10.39 -26.70 -5.82
CA THR A 190 -8.92 -26.75 -5.75
C THR A 190 -8.27 -25.61 -6.51
N GLY A 191 -8.74 -25.35 -7.74
CA GLY A 191 -8.23 -24.22 -8.53
C GLY A 191 -8.56 -22.86 -7.90
N ALA A 192 -9.76 -22.72 -7.31
CA ALA A 192 -10.15 -21.53 -6.57
C ALA A 192 -9.21 -21.23 -5.41
N ILE A 193 -8.82 -22.23 -4.63
CA ILE A 193 -7.86 -22.07 -3.52
C ILE A 193 -6.52 -21.55 -4.04
N ILE A 194 -5.96 -22.16 -5.09
CA ILE A 194 -4.69 -21.76 -5.68
C ILE A 194 -4.78 -20.30 -6.18
N LEU A 195 -5.86 -19.96 -6.87
CA LEU A 195 -6.08 -18.63 -7.42
C LEU A 195 -6.18 -17.57 -6.33
N TYR A 196 -7.01 -17.80 -5.30
CA TYR A 196 -7.14 -16.87 -4.20
C TYR A 196 -5.84 -16.71 -3.40
N LEU A 197 -5.12 -17.82 -3.14
CA LEU A 197 -3.82 -17.76 -2.47
C LEU A 197 -2.81 -16.94 -3.27
N THR A 198 -2.79 -17.11 -4.59
CA THR A 198 -1.93 -16.34 -5.48
C THR A 198 -2.29 -14.86 -5.42
N PHE A 199 -3.57 -14.50 -5.56
CA PHE A 199 -4.03 -13.11 -5.44
C PHE A 199 -3.72 -12.51 -4.06
N TYR A 200 -3.90 -13.28 -2.99
CA TYR A 200 -3.56 -12.86 -1.63
C TYR A 200 -2.08 -12.50 -1.51
N LEU A 201 -1.19 -13.40 -1.94
CA LEU A 201 0.26 -13.19 -1.87
C LEU A 201 0.72 -12.00 -2.74
N VAL A 202 0.22 -11.91 -3.99
CA VAL A 202 0.52 -10.79 -4.88
C VAL A 202 0.06 -9.47 -4.28
N SER A 203 -1.15 -9.45 -3.72
CA SER A 203 -1.71 -8.25 -3.07
C SER A 203 -0.90 -7.85 -1.84
N LEU A 204 -0.49 -8.82 -1.02
CA LEU A 204 0.33 -8.56 0.16
C LEU A 204 1.69 -7.95 -0.21
N VAL A 205 2.37 -8.53 -1.20
CA VAL A 205 3.65 -8.00 -1.72
C VAL A 205 3.48 -6.60 -2.29
N ALA A 206 2.40 -6.36 -3.03
CA ALA A 206 2.14 -5.05 -3.64
C ALA A 206 1.77 -3.97 -2.61
N ILE A 207 1.07 -4.31 -1.51
CA ILE A 207 0.75 -3.38 -0.42
C ILE A 207 2.01 -3.02 0.37
N THR A 208 2.84 -4.01 0.69
CA THR A 208 4.04 -3.83 1.52
C THR A 208 5.21 -3.23 0.75
N ASN A 209 5.11 -3.14 -0.58
CA ASN A 209 6.22 -2.78 -1.47
C ASN A 209 7.48 -3.63 -1.20
N PHE A 210 7.26 -4.89 -0.79
CA PHE A 210 8.33 -5.80 -0.41
C PHE A 210 9.05 -6.33 -1.65
N ASN A 211 10.36 -6.19 -1.67
CA ASN A 211 11.19 -6.69 -2.77
C ASN A 211 11.54 -8.17 -2.55
N VAL A 212 10.64 -9.05 -3.01
CA VAL A 212 10.78 -10.51 -2.85
C VAL A 212 12.09 -11.02 -3.45
N SER A 213 12.50 -10.50 -4.62
CA SER A 213 13.72 -10.94 -5.29
C SER A 213 14.98 -10.60 -4.50
N ALA A 214 15.06 -9.41 -3.92
CA ALA A 214 16.18 -9.01 -3.06
C ALA A 214 16.24 -9.85 -1.79
N TRP A 215 15.09 -10.10 -1.16
CA TRP A 215 15.02 -10.95 0.03
C TRP A 215 15.42 -12.40 -0.25
N LEU A 216 14.96 -12.99 -1.36
CA LEU A 216 15.34 -14.35 -1.76
C LEU A 216 16.85 -14.44 -2.06
N PHE A 217 17.41 -13.42 -2.71
CA PHE A 217 18.83 -13.38 -2.99
C PHE A 217 19.66 -13.33 -1.70
N GLU A 218 19.29 -12.45 -0.77
CA GLU A 218 19.94 -12.34 0.54
C GLU A 218 19.82 -13.64 1.36
N LEU A 219 18.64 -14.29 1.33
CA LEU A 219 18.43 -15.58 1.97
C LEU A 219 19.33 -16.67 1.36
N TRP A 220 19.43 -16.69 0.03
CA TRP A 220 20.27 -17.65 -0.67
C TRP A 220 21.77 -17.45 -0.36
N GLU A 221 22.24 -16.21 -0.31
CA GLU A 221 23.62 -15.92 0.14
C GLU A 221 23.88 -16.42 1.55
N ARG A 222 23.00 -16.13 2.51
CA ARG A 222 23.12 -16.60 3.90
C ARG A 222 23.15 -18.13 4.00
N LEU A 223 22.35 -18.83 3.21
CA LEU A 223 22.35 -20.30 3.19
C LEU A 223 23.61 -20.86 2.56
N ARG A 224 24.15 -20.21 1.53
CA ARG A 224 25.39 -20.58 0.89
C ARG A 224 26.57 -20.42 1.84
N ASP A 225 26.68 -19.25 2.51
CA ASP A 225 27.75 -18.97 3.49
C ASP A 225 27.72 -19.96 4.65
N ARG A 226 26.54 -20.37 5.11
CA ARG A 226 26.41 -21.42 6.14
C ARG A 226 26.95 -22.75 5.66
N ARG A 227 26.66 -23.13 4.44
CA ARG A 227 27.13 -24.38 3.88
C ARG A 227 28.65 -24.39 3.73
N ASP A 228 29.21 -23.30 3.18
CA ASP A 228 30.63 -23.15 2.96
C ASP A 228 31.43 -23.17 4.29
N ASN A 229 30.83 -22.67 5.38
CA ASN A 229 31.42 -22.78 6.74
C ASN A 229 31.36 -24.21 7.32
N LEU A 230 30.30 -24.98 7.03
CA LEU A 230 30.15 -26.35 7.47
C LEU A 230 31.09 -27.33 6.72
N ASP A 231 31.44 -26.99 5.49
CA ASP A 231 32.38 -27.77 4.65
C ASP A 231 33.86 -27.44 4.98
N ALA A 232 34.11 -26.39 5.78
CA ALA A 232 35.46 -25.95 6.19
C ALA A 232 35.89 -26.46 7.57
N ASP A 233 34.97 -26.97 8.39
CA ASP A 233 35.20 -27.61 9.70
C ASP A 233 35.29 -29.15 9.58
#